data_6c151922ff486aa2c54dc25cdfafe37a
#
_entry.id   6c151922ff486aa2c54dc25cdfafe37a
#
_cell.length_a   1.000
_cell.length_b   1.000
_cell.length_c   1.000
_cell.angle_alpha   90.00
_cell.angle_beta   90.00
_cell.angle_gamma   90.00
#
_symmetry.space_group_name_H-M   'P 1'
#
loop_
_entity.id
_entity.type
_entity.pdbx_description
1 polymer ?
#
loop_
_entity_poly.entity_id
_entity_poly.type
_entity_poly.pdbx_seq_one_letter_code
_entity_poly.pdbx_strand_id
1 'polypeptide(L)'
;FEYSLAAGLTASGADTYLLHVTTTPSVSHVIRTEDFDCGIMISASHNPYYDNGIKVMNGNGEKLEESVITEIEKYLDGEMEEIPLAKRENIGRTQDFAAGRNRYIGYLISIATRSFKGKKVGLDCSNGSASSVAKSVFDALGADTYVINDKPDGLNINRDCGSTHIEKLQKFVKEKGLDVGFAYDGDADRCLAVDENGNVVDGDLILYICGKYMKEQGLLRNNKIVTTVMSNLGLYKALDREGIGYEKTAVGDKYVYENMSKTGNCLGGEQSGHIIFSKYATTGDGILTSLKIMEVMLEKKETLGKLASEVTILPQLLK
;
A
#
# COMPACT_ATOMS: atom_id res chain seq x y z
N PHE A 1 -3.88 -11.03 19.35
CA PHE A 1 -2.97 -9.87 19.37
C PHE A 1 -3.73 -8.56 19.60
N GLU A 2 -4.74 -8.20 18.79
CA GLU A 2 -5.48 -6.94 18.91
C GLU A 2 -5.99 -6.71 20.34
N TYR A 3 -6.70 -7.68 20.91
CA TYR A 3 -7.24 -7.56 22.28
C TYR A 3 -6.15 -7.53 23.36
N SER A 4 -5.04 -8.23 23.17
CA SER A 4 -3.91 -8.20 24.12
C SER A 4 -3.25 -6.82 24.13
N LEU A 5 -3.01 -6.22 22.96
CA LEU A 5 -2.48 -4.87 22.83
C LEU A 5 -3.45 -3.83 23.41
N ALA A 6 -4.74 -3.92 23.08
CA ALA A 6 -5.74 -3.02 23.61
C ALA A 6 -5.82 -3.09 25.15
N ALA A 7 -5.75 -4.30 25.73
CA ALA A 7 -5.74 -4.46 27.18
C ALA A 7 -4.50 -3.85 27.84
N GLY A 8 -3.31 -4.01 27.26
CA GLY A 8 -2.07 -3.41 27.78
C GLY A 8 -2.10 -1.88 27.68
N LEU A 9 -2.51 -1.34 26.55
CA LEU A 9 -2.62 0.12 26.35
C LEU A 9 -3.62 0.75 27.30
N THR A 10 -4.83 0.17 27.45
CA THR A 10 -5.83 0.70 28.38
C THR A 10 -5.39 0.59 29.84
N ALA A 11 -4.72 -0.51 30.21
CA ALA A 11 -4.13 -0.64 31.55
C ALA A 11 -3.05 0.43 31.82
N SER A 12 -2.37 0.93 30.81
CA SER A 12 -1.39 2.03 30.89
C SER A 12 -2.02 3.43 30.77
N GLY A 13 -3.35 3.52 30.58
CA GLY A 13 -4.08 4.79 30.54
C GLY A 13 -4.38 5.34 29.16
N ALA A 14 -4.04 4.62 28.07
CA ALA A 14 -4.35 5.04 26.72
C ALA A 14 -5.75 4.60 26.31
N ASP A 15 -6.50 5.46 25.66
CA ASP A 15 -7.75 5.08 24.97
C ASP A 15 -7.42 4.35 23.66
N THR A 16 -8.11 3.26 23.38
CA THR A 16 -7.89 2.46 22.19
C THR A 16 -9.13 2.38 21.29
N TYR A 17 -8.92 2.46 19.98
CA TYR A 17 -9.96 2.46 18.98
C TYR A 17 -9.71 1.29 17.99
N LEU A 18 -10.57 0.30 18.00
CA LEU A 18 -10.40 -0.93 17.24
C LEU A 18 -10.93 -0.77 15.81
N LEU A 19 -10.05 -0.82 14.84
CA LEU A 19 -10.38 -0.81 13.40
C LEU A 19 -10.68 -2.20 12.86
N HIS A 20 -10.34 -3.25 13.60
CA HIS A 20 -10.44 -4.65 13.20
C HIS A 20 -9.68 -4.94 11.89
N VAL A 21 -10.25 -5.77 11.01
CA VAL A 21 -9.60 -6.10 9.73
C VAL A 21 -9.66 -4.90 8.78
N THR A 22 -8.51 -4.30 8.54
CA THR A 22 -8.33 -3.18 7.62
C THR A 22 -6.92 -3.19 7.04
N THR A 23 -6.65 -2.31 6.07
CA THR A 23 -5.34 -2.21 5.40
C THR A 23 -4.37 -1.32 6.17
N THR A 24 -3.06 -1.54 6.01
CA THR A 24 -2.03 -0.65 6.58
C THR A 24 -2.23 0.82 6.19
N PRO A 25 -2.45 1.17 4.90
CA PRO A 25 -2.75 2.55 4.53
C PRO A 25 -4.05 3.10 5.13
N SER A 26 -5.05 2.25 5.43
CA SER A 26 -6.25 2.67 6.16
C SER A 26 -5.93 3.14 7.58
N VAL A 27 -5.07 2.40 8.29
CA VAL A 27 -4.61 2.79 9.64
C VAL A 27 -3.88 4.13 9.57
N SER A 28 -2.92 4.29 8.66
CA SER A 28 -2.19 5.54 8.44
C SER A 28 -3.14 6.71 8.12
N HIS A 29 -4.14 6.48 7.28
CA HIS A 29 -5.13 7.51 6.93
C HIS A 29 -5.95 7.94 8.16
N VAL A 30 -6.47 6.98 8.93
CA VAL A 30 -7.31 7.25 10.10
C VAL A 30 -6.53 8.01 11.18
N ILE A 31 -5.28 7.64 11.46
CA ILE A 31 -4.43 8.37 12.41
C ILE A 31 -4.40 9.86 12.05
N ARG A 32 -4.08 10.19 10.81
CA ARG A 32 -3.91 11.57 10.34
C ARG A 32 -5.19 12.39 10.31
N THR A 33 -6.33 11.75 10.09
CA THR A 33 -7.60 12.45 9.84
C THR A 33 -8.48 12.54 11.08
N GLU A 34 -8.18 11.77 12.12
CA GLU A 34 -8.95 11.71 13.37
C GLU A 34 -8.12 12.13 14.59
N ASP A 35 -6.94 12.75 14.37
CA ASP A 35 -6.04 13.27 15.39
C ASP A 35 -5.64 12.23 16.46
N PHE A 36 -5.33 10.98 16.05
CA PHE A 36 -4.78 9.99 16.95
C PHE A 36 -3.28 10.21 17.19
N ASP A 37 -2.83 9.95 18.41
CA ASP A 37 -1.42 10.08 18.80
C ASP A 37 -0.54 9.05 18.10
N CYS A 38 -1.05 7.83 17.89
CA CYS A 38 -0.37 6.74 17.20
C CYS A 38 -1.37 5.70 16.67
N GLY A 39 -0.86 4.78 15.87
CA GLY A 39 -1.63 3.61 15.43
C GLY A 39 -0.77 2.38 15.34
N ILE A 40 -1.41 1.24 15.48
CA ILE A 40 -0.76 -0.06 15.44
C ILE A 40 -1.45 -0.94 14.42
N MET A 41 -0.65 -1.48 13.49
CA MET A 41 -1.08 -2.49 12.54
C MET A 41 -0.44 -3.84 12.85
N ILE A 42 -1.25 -4.86 12.98
CA ILE A 42 -0.81 -6.25 13.16
C ILE A 42 -0.93 -6.92 11.80
N SER A 43 0.18 -7.35 11.23
CA SER A 43 0.18 -7.92 9.88
C SER A 43 1.38 -8.83 9.63
N ALA A 44 1.14 -9.89 8.85
CA ALA A 44 2.21 -10.68 8.23
C ALA A 44 2.80 -9.99 6.97
N SER A 45 2.23 -8.84 6.53
CA SER A 45 2.56 -8.16 5.27
C SER A 45 2.48 -9.16 4.10
N HIS A 46 3.57 -9.43 3.41
CA HIS A 46 3.65 -10.39 2.30
C HIS A 46 4.11 -11.80 2.73
N ASN A 47 4.29 -12.02 4.03
CA ASN A 47 4.74 -13.30 4.59
C ASN A 47 3.56 -14.26 4.87
N PRO A 48 3.84 -15.55 5.18
CA PRO A 48 2.84 -16.47 5.69
C PRO A 48 2.27 -16.02 7.05
N TYR A 49 1.09 -16.52 7.40
CA TYR A 49 0.34 -16.14 8.61
C TYR A 49 1.11 -16.25 9.93
N TYR A 50 2.09 -17.16 10.01
CA TYR A 50 2.89 -17.39 11.21
C TYR A 50 4.04 -16.37 11.41
N ASP A 51 4.31 -15.54 10.41
CA ASP A 51 5.31 -14.46 10.47
C ASP A 51 4.63 -13.10 10.68
N ASN A 52 3.68 -13.03 11.60
CA ASN A 52 3.04 -11.78 11.98
C ASN A 52 4.04 -10.82 12.62
N GLY A 53 3.88 -9.54 12.30
CA GLY A 53 4.60 -8.43 12.89
C GLY A 53 3.68 -7.34 13.42
N ILE A 54 4.26 -6.42 14.16
CA ILE A 54 3.58 -5.24 14.70
C ILE A 54 4.23 -4.01 14.09
N LYS A 55 3.46 -3.23 13.31
CA LYS A 55 3.90 -1.96 12.75
C LYS A 55 3.32 -0.85 13.60
N VAL A 56 4.17 0.00 14.18
CA VAL A 56 3.75 1.18 14.94
C VAL A 56 3.93 2.42 14.08
N MET A 57 2.93 3.29 14.08
CA MET A 57 2.91 4.54 13.33
C MET A 57 2.72 5.71 14.30
N ASN A 58 3.39 6.82 14.03
CA ASN A 58 3.23 8.06 14.80
C ASN A 58 1.93 8.80 14.43
N GLY A 59 1.64 9.92 15.08
CA GLY A 59 0.43 10.73 14.84
C GLY A 59 0.31 11.30 13.41
N ASN A 60 1.40 11.28 12.64
CA ASN A 60 1.39 11.66 11.23
C ASN A 60 1.06 10.47 10.29
N GLY A 61 0.78 9.29 10.84
CA GLY A 61 0.55 8.07 10.06
C GLY A 61 1.81 7.54 9.36
N GLU A 62 2.98 7.93 9.85
CA GLU A 62 4.29 7.51 9.36
C GLU A 62 4.85 6.40 10.26
N LYS A 63 5.81 5.64 9.76
CA LYS A 63 6.54 4.69 10.60
C LYS A 63 7.16 5.41 11.79
N LEU A 64 7.07 4.78 12.96
CA LEU A 64 7.64 5.31 14.18
C LEU A 64 9.16 5.48 14.05
N GLU A 65 9.70 6.51 14.68
CA GLU A 65 11.13 6.82 14.68
C GLU A 65 11.95 5.69 15.34
N GLU A 66 13.10 5.38 14.77
CA GLU A 66 13.98 4.30 15.20
C GLU A 66 14.38 4.40 16.68
N SER A 67 14.57 5.63 17.19
CA SER A 67 14.89 5.88 18.57
C SER A 67 13.79 5.40 19.52
N VAL A 68 12.52 5.62 19.16
CA VAL A 68 11.37 5.18 19.95
C VAL A 68 11.18 3.67 19.87
N ILE A 69 11.39 3.09 18.67
CA ILE A 69 11.37 1.62 18.52
C ILE A 69 12.43 0.98 19.42
N THR A 70 13.65 1.51 19.44
CA THR A 70 14.73 1.03 20.30
C THR A 70 14.37 1.10 21.78
N GLU A 71 13.66 2.14 22.24
CA GLU A 71 13.19 2.25 23.62
C GLU A 71 12.10 1.20 23.93
N ILE A 72 11.18 0.97 23.01
CA ILE A 72 10.17 -0.09 23.16
C ILE A 72 10.84 -1.47 23.26
N GLU A 73 11.85 -1.75 22.44
CA GLU A 73 12.61 -3.01 22.48
C GLU A 73 13.34 -3.18 23.82
N LYS A 74 14.03 -2.14 24.31
CA LYS A 74 14.67 -2.17 25.63
C LYS A 74 13.68 -2.45 26.77
N TYR A 75 12.48 -1.86 26.68
CA TYR A 75 11.42 -2.13 27.65
C TYR A 75 10.99 -3.61 27.60
N LEU A 76 10.80 -4.15 26.42
CA LEU A 76 10.43 -5.56 26.21
C LEU A 76 11.53 -6.53 26.71
N ASP A 77 12.78 -6.15 26.56
CA ASP A 77 13.95 -6.93 27.02
C ASP A 77 14.21 -6.78 28.53
N GLY A 78 13.43 -5.97 29.24
CA GLY A 78 13.56 -5.76 30.68
C GLY A 78 14.73 -4.86 31.07
N GLU A 79 15.25 -4.05 30.15
CA GLU A 79 16.35 -3.11 30.38
C GLU A 79 15.89 -1.75 30.94
N MET A 80 14.58 -1.56 31.06
CA MET A 80 13.97 -0.32 31.57
C MET A 80 13.07 -0.62 32.78
N GLU A 81 12.79 0.44 33.57
CA GLU A 81 11.84 0.36 34.68
C GLU A 81 10.42 0.08 34.15
N GLU A 82 9.63 -0.68 34.90
CA GLU A 82 8.23 -0.96 34.56
C GLU A 82 7.42 0.33 34.44
N ILE A 83 6.63 0.44 33.38
CA ILE A 83 5.67 1.53 33.21
C ILE A 83 4.55 1.34 34.25
N PRO A 84 4.28 2.34 35.10
CA PRO A 84 3.23 2.21 36.11
C PRO A 84 1.85 2.11 35.45
N LEU A 85 1.04 1.15 35.89
CA LEU A 85 -0.33 1.00 35.45
C LEU A 85 -1.18 2.19 35.92
N ALA A 86 -2.09 2.61 35.08
CA ALA A 86 -3.08 3.62 35.37
C ALA A 86 -4.05 3.14 36.47
N LYS A 87 -4.61 4.09 37.23
CA LYS A 87 -5.50 3.79 38.35
C LYS A 87 -6.80 4.58 38.25
N ARG A 88 -7.90 3.95 38.67
CA ARG A 88 -9.22 4.57 38.78
C ARG A 88 -9.67 5.18 37.46
N GLU A 89 -10.02 6.47 37.47
CA GLU A 89 -10.51 7.24 36.30
C GLU A 89 -9.49 7.41 35.18
N ASN A 90 -8.22 7.17 35.45
CA ASN A 90 -7.15 7.26 34.45
C ASN A 90 -6.94 5.96 33.64
N ILE A 91 -7.66 4.89 33.96
CA ILE A 91 -7.66 3.68 33.12
C ILE A 91 -8.30 4.00 31.79
N GLY A 92 -7.61 3.68 30.68
CA GLY A 92 -8.07 3.94 29.32
C GLY A 92 -9.31 3.11 28.96
N ARG A 93 -9.95 3.47 27.86
CA ARG A 93 -11.17 2.83 27.34
C ARG A 93 -10.91 2.22 25.98
N THR A 94 -11.60 1.12 25.68
CA THR A 94 -11.62 0.51 24.35
C THR A 94 -12.95 0.81 23.66
N GLN A 95 -12.89 1.26 22.41
CA GLN A 95 -14.05 1.57 21.59
C GLN A 95 -13.93 0.85 20.23
N ASP A 96 -15.05 0.33 19.72
CA ASP A 96 -15.15 -0.11 18.34
C ASP A 96 -15.13 1.10 17.41
N PHE A 97 -14.24 1.07 16.40
CA PHE A 97 -14.10 2.16 15.43
C PHE A 97 -14.07 1.65 13.99
N ALA A 98 -14.85 0.61 13.67
CA ALA A 98 -14.99 0.11 12.30
C ALA A 98 -15.39 1.21 11.30
N ALA A 99 -16.00 2.31 11.78
CA ALA A 99 -16.29 3.50 10.98
C ALA A 99 -15.03 4.13 10.35
N GLY A 100 -13.87 4.01 10.98
CA GLY A 100 -12.60 4.51 10.43
C GLY A 100 -12.25 3.88 9.09
N ARG A 101 -12.43 2.54 8.95
CA ARG A 101 -12.27 1.85 7.66
C ARG A 101 -13.23 2.40 6.60
N ASN A 102 -14.48 2.67 6.95
CA ASN A 102 -15.46 3.21 5.99
C ASN A 102 -15.09 4.64 5.55
N ARG A 103 -14.49 5.45 6.43
CA ARG A 103 -13.94 6.77 6.07
C ARG A 103 -12.82 6.66 5.05
N TYR A 104 -11.91 5.71 5.23
CA TYR A 104 -10.85 5.44 4.25
C TYR A 104 -11.42 4.98 2.91
N ILE A 105 -12.43 4.10 2.87
CA ILE A 105 -13.15 3.74 1.64
C ILE A 105 -13.73 4.99 0.97
N GLY A 106 -14.44 5.82 1.72
CA GLY A 106 -15.00 7.08 1.24
C GLY A 106 -13.91 8.03 0.69
N TYR A 107 -12.78 8.12 1.36
CA TYR A 107 -11.63 8.89 0.90
C TYR A 107 -11.11 8.39 -0.44
N LEU A 108 -10.86 7.08 -0.59
CA LEU A 108 -10.39 6.49 -1.86
C LEU A 108 -11.36 6.78 -3.02
N ILE A 109 -12.67 6.66 -2.77
CA ILE A 109 -13.70 7.00 -3.77
C ILE A 109 -13.64 8.49 -4.13
N SER A 110 -13.47 9.36 -3.14
CA SER A 110 -13.48 10.82 -3.33
C SER A 110 -12.30 11.36 -4.13
N ILE A 111 -11.15 10.67 -4.10
CA ILE A 111 -9.94 11.10 -4.83
C ILE A 111 -9.85 10.52 -6.24
N ALA A 112 -10.75 9.62 -6.62
CA ALA A 112 -10.86 9.14 -7.99
C ALA A 112 -11.47 10.23 -8.88
N THR A 113 -10.79 10.55 -9.98
CA THR A 113 -11.20 11.64 -10.88
C THR A 113 -12.10 11.17 -12.02
N ARG A 114 -12.24 9.83 -12.18
CA ARG A 114 -12.97 9.20 -13.29
C ARG A 114 -13.86 8.05 -12.81
N SER A 115 -14.99 7.86 -13.48
CA SER A 115 -15.77 6.63 -13.34
C SER A 115 -15.09 5.49 -14.12
N PHE A 116 -15.12 4.29 -13.54
CA PHE A 116 -14.58 3.06 -14.14
C PHE A 116 -15.65 2.26 -14.90
N LYS A 117 -16.80 2.86 -15.15
CA LYS A 117 -17.93 2.23 -15.86
C LYS A 117 -17.47 1.60 -17.19
N GLY A 118 -17.86 0.34 -17.39
CA GLY A 118 -17.51 -0.42 -18.59
C GLY A 118 -16.11 -1.03 -18.59
N LYS A 119 -15.38 -0.95 -17.47
CA LYS A 119 -14.10 -1.63 -17.28
C LYS A 119 -14.26 -2.89 -16.45
N LYS A 120 -13.74 -4.00 -16.95
CA LYS A 120 -13.68 -5.29 -16.26
C LYS A 120 -12.36 -5.40 -15.51
N VAL A 121 -12.43 -5.39 -14.17
CA VAL A 121 -11.26 -5.35 -13.30
C VAL A 121 -11.17 -6.60 -12.45
N GLY A 122 -10.02 -7.28 -12.49
CA GLY A 122 -9.70 -8.39 -11.59
C GLY A 122 -8.99 -7.90 -10.34
N LEU A 123 -9.39 -8.40 -9.17
CA LEU A 123 -8.74 -8.09 -7.89
C LEU A 123 -8.32 -9.38 -7.21
N ASP A 124 -7.04 -9.53 -6.91
CA ASP A 124 -6.52 -10.58 -6.02
C ASP A 124 -6.23 -9.96 -4.65
N CYS A 125 -7.06 -10.32 -3.68
CA CYS A 125 -6.98 -9.77 -2.32
C CYS A 125 -6.04 -10.54 -1.39
N SER A 126 -5.25 -11.49 -1.90
CA SER A 126 -4.28 -12.34 -1.15
C SER A 126 -4.85 -13.01 0.12
N ASN A 127 -6.17 -13.20 0.21
CA ASN A 127 -6.87 -13.55 1.45
C ASN A 127 -6.47 -12.65 2.64
N GLY A 128 -6.16 -11.40 2.36
CA GLY A 128 -5.71 -10.39 3.29
C GLY A 128 -6.72 -9.27 3.49
N SER A 129 -6.25 -8.17 4.01
CA SER A 129 -7.08 -7.02 4.40
C SER A 129 -7.73 -6.28 3.23
N ALA A 130 -7.17 -6.38 2.00
CA ALA A 130 -7.79 -5.82 0.80
C ALA A 130 -9.19 -6.36 0.55
N SER A 131 -9.51 -7.59 1.02
CA SER A 131 -10.83 -8.22 0.89
C SER A 131 -11.97 -7.37 1.49
N SER A 132 -11.67 -6.56 2.51
CA SER A 132 -12.66 -5.71 3.19
C SER A 132 -12.83 -4.33 2.55
N VAL A 133 -12.00 -3.94 1.58
CA VAL A 133 -11.92 -2.57 1.05
C VAL A 133 -12.00 -2.52 -0.47
N ALA A 134 -11.15 -3.28 -1.17
CA ALA A 134 -10.89 -3.08 -2.59
C ALA A 134 -12.14 -3.18 -3.46
N LYS A 135 -12.93 -4.27 -3.30
CA LYS A 135 -14.15 -4.46 -4.09
C LYS A 135 -15.13 -3.31 -3.93
N SER A 136 -15.35 -2.85 -2.69
CA SER A 136 -16.31 -1.77 -2.40
C SER A 136 -15.92 -0.46 -3.09
N VAL A 137 -14.62 -0.15 -3.17
CA VAL A 137 -14.10 1.04 -3.85
C VAL A 137 -14.31 0.94 -5.36
N PHE A 138 -13.93 -0.18 -5.98
CA PHE A 138 -14.07 -0.37 -7.43
C PHE A 138 -15.53 -0.42 -7.88
N ASP A 139 -16.40 -1.11 -7.14
CA ASP A 139 -17.85 -1.15 -7.42
C ASP A 139 -18.48 0.26 -7.32
N ALA A 140 -18.12 1.03 -6.29
CA ALA A 140 -18.61 2.41 -6.14
C ALA A 140 -18.18 3.33 -7.29
N LEU A 141 -17.00 3.07 -7.89
CA LEU A 141 -16.52 3.78 -9.07
C LEU A 141 -17.10 3.25 -10.39
N GLY A 142 -17.91 2.18 -10.32
CA GLY A 142 -18.66 1.65 -11.45
C GLY A 142 -17.94 0.60 -12.29
N ALA A 143 -16.85 0.02 -11.79
CA ALA A 143 -16.16 -1.10 -12.45
C ALA A 143 -17.00 -2.40 -12.40
N ASP A 144 -16.80 -3.23 -13.41
CA ASP A 144 -17.24 -4.64 -13.41
C ASP A 144 -16.17 -5.45 -12.70
N THR A 145 -16.36 -5.70 -11.40
CA THR A 145 -15.30 -6.18 -10.50
C THR A 145 -15.36 -7.69 -10.29
N TYR A 146 -14.27 -8.36 -10.59
CA TYR A 146 -14.08 -9.80 -10.41
C TYR A 146 -13.01 -10.05 -9.35
N VAL A 147 -13.35 -10.73 -8.27
CA VAL A 147 -12.45 -10.90 -7.11
C VAL A 147 -12.06 -12.35 -6.92
N ILE A 148 -10.79 -12.58 -6.62
CA ILE A 148 -10.25 -13.88 -6.18
C ILE A 148 -9.50 -13.69 -4.86
N ASN A 149 -9.33 -14.79 -4.13
CA ASN A 149 -8.61 -14.83 -2.85
C ASN A 149 -9.09 -13.76 -1.86
N ASP A 150 -10.42 -13.66 -1.67
CA ASP A 150 -11.10 -12.68 -0.83
C ASP A 150 -11.76 -13.29 0.42
N LYS A 151 -11.39 -14.53 0.78
CA LYS A 151 -11.96 -15.27 1.91
C LYS A 151 -10.90 -15.64 2.93
N PRO A 152 -10.44 -14.66 3.75
CA PRO A 152 -9.46 -14.92 4.78
C PRO A 152 -10.00 -15.90 5.82
N ASP A 153 -9.20 -16.92 6.18
CA ASP A 153 -9.52 -17.91 7.22
C ASP A 153 -8.56 -17.87 8.40
N GLY A 154 -7.61 -16.90 8.38
CA GLY A 154 -6.57 -16.73 9.39
C GLY A 154 -5.29 -17.53 9.12
N LEU A 155 -5.31 -18.47 8.15
CA LEU A 155 -4.19 -19.36 7.83
C LEU A 155 -3.77 -19.28 6.35
N ASN A 156 -4.59 -18.65 5.51
CA ASN A 156 -4.43 -18.65 4.06
C ASN A 156 -3.92 -17.35 3.45
N ILE A 157 -3.56 -16.36 4.27
CA ILE A 157 -3.01 -15.08 3.80
C ILE A 157 -1.73 -15.31 2.98
N ASN A 158 -1.64 -14.66 1.82
CA ASN A 158 -0.51 -14.76 0.87
C ASN A 158 -0.20 -16.17 0.35
N ARG A 159 -0.98 -17.19 0.71
CA ARG A 159 -0.70 -18.57 0.30
C ARG A 159 -1.06 -18.79 -1.16
N ASP A 160 -0.04 -18.85 -2.01
CA ASP A 160 -0.15 -19.02 -3.47
C ASP A 160 -1.08 -17.96 -4.11
N CYS A 161 -1.06 -16.72 -3.64
CA CYS A 161 -1.92 -15.64 -4.12
C CYS A 161 -1.31 -14.26 -3.83
N GLY A 162 -1.95 -13.22 -4.36
CA GLY A 162 -1.56 -11.83 -4.16
C GLY A 162 -0.30 -11.43 -4.93
N SER A 163 0.33 -10.34 -4.50
CA SER A 163 1.46 -9.73 -5.21
C SER A 163 2.74 -10.58 -5.24
N THR A 164 2.87 -11.55 -4.33
CA THR A 164 4.02 -12.48 -4.29
C THR A 164 3.83 -13.74 -5.13
N HIS A 165 2.59 -14.04 -5.55
CA HIS A 165 2.21 -15.20 -6.37
C HIS A 165 1.16 -14.80 -7.42
N ILE A 166 1.61 -14.02 -8.40
CA ILE A 166 0.74 -13.32 -9.35
C ILE A 166 0.18 -14.22 -10.45
N GLU A 167 0.67 -15.46 -10.58
CA GLU A 167 0.34 -16.36 -11.68
C GLU A 167 -1.16 -16.70 -11.75
N LYS A 168 -1.82 -16.79 -10.59
CA LYS A 168 -3.28 -16.99 -10.53
C LYS A 168 -4.03 -15.83 -11.16
N LEU A 169 -3.63 -14.59 -10.85
CA LEU A 169 -4.26 -13.41 -11.42
C LEU A 169 -3.99 -13.29 -12.91
N GLN A 170 -2.77 -13.61 -13.40
CA GLN A 170 -2.43 -13.63 -14.84
C GLN A 170 -3.36 -14.56 -15.61
N LYS A 171 -3.57 -15.77 -15.09
CA LYS A 171 -4.49 -16.75 -15.68
C LYS A 171 -5.92 -16.24 -15.64
N PHE A 172 -6.35 -15.70 -14.51
CA PHE A 172 -7.71 -15.20 -14.30
C PHE A 172 -8.06 -14.05 -15.26
N VAL A 173 -7.15 -13.09 -15.45
CA VAL A 173 -7.33 -11.98 -16.39
C VAL A 173 -7.56 -12.50 -17.80
N LYS A 174 -6.74 -13.45 -18.27
CA LYS A 174 -6.88 -14.05 -19.61
C LYS A 174 -8.18 -14.82 -19.77
N GLU A 175 -8.49 -15.70 -18.83
CA GLU A 175 -9.67 -16.57 -18.90
C GLU A 175 -10.99 -15.80 -18.86
N LYS A 176 -11.03 -14.69 -18.15
CA LYS A 176 -12.22 -13.84 -18.02
C LYS A 176 -12.27 -12.69 -19.04
N GLY A 177 -11.20 -12.48 -19.81
CA GLY A 177 -11.09 -11.36 -20.74
C GLY A 177 -11.25 -10.02 -20.03
N LEU A 178 -10.48 -9.83 -18.95
CA LEU A 178 -10.51 -8.61 -18.15
C LEU A 178 -9.63 -7.53 -18.79
N ASP A 179 -9.97 -6.26 -18.58
CA ASP A 179 -9.16 -5.13 -19.07
C ASP A 179 -7.85 -4.99 -18.27
N VAL A 180 -7.86 -5.36 -16.98
CA VAL A 180 -6.73 -5.25 -16.06
C VAL A 180 -6.97 -6.12 -14.83
N GLY A 181 -5.89 -6.57 -14.19
CA GLY A 181 -5.91 -7.20 -12.86
C GLY A 181 -5.00 -6.47 -11.88
N PHE A 182 -5.36 -6.45 -10.61
CA PHE A 182 -4.54 -5.92 -9.52
C PHE A 182 -4.38 -6.96 -8.42
N ALA A 183 -3.15 -7.20 -7.99
CA ALA A 183 -2.81 -8.09 -6.88
C ALA A 183 -2.22 -7.27 -5.73
N TYR A 184 -2.78 -7.47 -4.56
CA TYR A 184 -2.31 -6.84 -3.31
C TYR A 184 -1.51 -7.86 -2.49
N ASP A 185 -0.75 -7.39 -1.52
CA ASP A 185 -0.22 -8.23 -0.45
C ASP A 185 -1.17 -8.26 0.76
N GLY A 186 -0.79 -8.96 1.82
CA GLY A 186 -1.70 -9.24 2.93
C GLY A 186 -2.27 -8.02 3.64
N ASP A 187 -1.53 -6.92 3.74
CA ASP A 187 -1.99 -5.66 4.34
C ASP A 187 -2.19 -4.53 3.33
N ALA A 188 -2.12 -4.86 2.04
CA ALA A 188 -2.45 -4.00 0.91
C ALA A 188 -1.65 -2.69 0.83
N ASP A 189 -0.42 -2.68 1.34
CA ASP A 189 0.51 -1.57 1.14
C ASP A 189 1.27 -1.67 -0.19
N ARG A 190 1.16 -2.84 -0.90
CA ARG A 190 1.70 -3.12 -2.22
C ARG A 190 0.61 -3.42 -3.24
N CYS A 191 0.93 -3.11 -4.51
CA CYS A 191 0.10 -3.47 -5.66
C CYS A 191 0.99 -3.83 -6.85
N LEU A 192 0.78 -5.00 -7.42
CA LEU A 192 1.22 -5.32 -8.78
C LEU A 192 0.01 -5.38 -9.70
N ALA A 193 0.22 -5.08 -10.98
CA ALA A 193 -0.85 -5.16 -11.96
C ALA A 193 -0.58 -6.23 -13.01
N VAL A 194 -1.64 -6.64 -13.69
CA VAL A 194 -1.61 -7.57 -14.83
C VAL A 194 -2.37 -6.91 -15.98
N ASP A 195 -1.72 -6.82 -17.13
CA ASP A 195 -2.33 -6.25 -18.33
C ASP A 195 -3.38 -7.19 -18.96
N GLU A 196 -4.09 -6.72 -19.95
CA GLU A 196 -5.11 -7.44 -20.71
C GLU A 196 -4.59 -8.72 -21.40
N ASN A 197 -3.28 -8.84 -21.59
CA ASN A 197 -2.60 -9.99 -22.18
C ASN A 197 -2.07 -10.98 -21.12
N GLY A 198 -2.23 -10.64 -19.82
CA GLY A 198 -1.74 -11.42 -18.71
C GLY A 198 -0.26 -11.22 -18.39
N ASN A 199 0.37 -10.13 -18.86
CA ASN A 199 1.73 -9.79 -18.49
C ASN A 199 1.74 -9.02 -17.18
N VAL A 200 2.78 -9.24 -16.38
CA VAL A 200 2.98 -8.52 -15.12
C VAL A 200 3.44 -7.08 -15.38
N VAL A 201 2.81 -6.15 -14.71
CA VAL A 201 3.22 -4.75 -14.62
C VAL A 201 3.63 -4.51 -13.16
N ASP A 202 4.94 -4.57 -12.91
CA ASP A 202 5.53 -4.44 -11.58
C ASP A 202 5.64 -2.99 -11.12
N GLY A 203 6.19 -2.77 -9.92
CA GLY A 203 6.33 -1.44 -9.34
C GLY A 203 7.17 -0.48 -10.18
N ASP A 204 8.18 -0.98 -10.89
CA ASP A 204 9.00 -0.15 -11.78
C ASP A 204 8.19 0.37 -12.97
N LEU A 205 7.40 -0.50 -13.59
CA LEU A 205 6.49 -0.13 -14.68
C LEU A 205 5.39 0.83 -14.19
N ILE A 206 4.85 0.60 -12.99
CA ILE A 206 3.87 1.49 -12.36
C ILE A 206 4.47 2.87 -12.12
N LEU A 207 5.67 2.96 -11.58
CA LEU A 207 6.39 4.22 -11.36
C LEU A 207 6.61 4.98 -12.67
N TYR A 208 6.98 4.28 -13.74
CA TYR A 208 7.12 4.88 -15.06
C TYR A 208 5.81 5.44 -15.58
N ILE A 209 4.75 4.61 -15.61
CA ILE A 209 3.43 4.98 -16.14
C ILE A 209 2.86 6.18 -15.40
N CYS A 210 2.85 6.12 -14.06
CA CYS A 210 2.34 7.21 -13.23
C CYS A 210 3.24 8.44 -13.28
N GLY A 211 4.56 8.27 -13.26
CA GLY A 211 5.53 9.38 -13.33
C GLY A 211 5.45 10.15 -14.64
N LYS A 212 5.38 9.45 -15.77
CA LYS A 212 5.20 10.06 -17.09
C LYS A 212 3.88 10.84 -17.16
N TYR A 213 2.79 10.22 -16.74
CA TYR A 213 1.49 10.89 -16.71
C TYR A 213 1.50 12.12 -15.80
N MET A 214 2.03 12.01 -14.59
CA MET A 214 2.14 13.15 -13.67
C MET A 214 2.99 14.29 -14.23
N LYS A 215 4.08 13.97 -14.96
CA LYS A 215 4.89 14.97 -15.66
C LYS A 215 4.09 15.71 -16.71
N GLU A 216 3.37 14.99 -17.56
CA GLU A 216 2.54 15.57 -18.62
C GLU A 216 1.44 16.48 -18.07
N GLN A 217 0.93 16.16 -16.87
CA GLN A 217 -0.07 16.97 -16.17
C GLN A 217 0.54 18.12 -15.34
N GLY A 218 1.87 18.28 -15.32
CA GLY A 218 2.55 19.26 -14.47
C GLY A 218 2.46 18.97 -12.96
N LEU A 219 2.19 17.72 -12.58
CA LEU A 219 1.98 17.28 -11.20
C LEU A 219 3.23 16.62 -10.58
N LEU A 220 4.24 16.28 -11.40
CA LEU A 220 5.45 15.63 -10.91
C LEU A 220 6.42 16.69 -10.35
N ARG A 221 6.41 16.87 -9.03
CA ARG A 221 7.29 17.83 -8.35
C ARG A 221 8.75 17.53 -8.65
N ASN A 222 9.55 18.57 -8.82
CA ASN A 222 10.97 18.51 -9.16
C ASN A 222 11.25 17.74 -10.47
N ASN A 223 10.22 17.29 -11.18
CA ASN A 223 10.33 16.41 -12.33
C ASN A 223 11.18 15.16 -12.03
N LYS A 224 11.01 14.58 -10.82
CA LYS A 224 11.76 13.43 -10.33
C LYS A 224 10.85 12.40 -9.65
N ILE A 225 11.29 11.13 -9.70
CA ILE A 225 10.75 10.04 -8.90
C ILE A 225 11.83 9.48 -7.97
N VAL A 226 11.43 8.84 -6.88
CA VAL A 226 12.33 8.15 -5.96
C VAL A 226 12.18 6.65 -6.13
N THR A 227 13.29 5.95 -6.34
CA THR A 227 13.36 4.50 -6.55
C THR A 227 14.39 3.88 -5.61
N THR A 228 14.56 2.57 -5.66
CA THR A 228 15.64 1.89 -4.94
C THR A 228 16.72 1.39 -5.89
N VAL A 229 17.87 0.99 -5.34
CA VAL A 229 18.96 0.37 -6.11
C VAL A 229 18.55 -0.94 -6.79
N MET A 230 17.41 -1.52 -6.41
CA MET A 230 16.87 -2.76 -6.99
C MET A 230 16.03 -2.53 -8.25
N SER A 231 15.67 -1.30 -8.56
CA SER A 231 14.90 -1.00 -9.79
C SER A 231 15.64 -1.41 -11.04
N ASN A 232 14.89 -1.92 -12.01
CA ASN A 232 15.44 -2.42 -13.28
C ASN A 232 16.10 -1.29 -14.09
N LEU A 233 17.23 -1.58 -14.72
CA LEU A 233 17.92 -0.61 -15.57
C LEU A 233 17.03 -0.11 -16.73
N GLY A 234 16.07 -0.92 -17.17
CA GLY A 234 15.07 -0.53 -18.18
C GLY A 234 14.21 0.65 -17.75
N LEU A 235 13.85 0.72 -16.46
CA LEU A 235 13.14 1.88 -15.89
C LEU A 235 13.96 3.15 -16.07
N TYR A 236 15.22 3.14 -15.66
CA TYR A 236 16.08 4.33 -15.74
C TYR A 236 16.26 4.82 -17.18
N LYS A 237 16.50 3.90 -18.13
CA LYS A 237 16.58 4.25 -19.55
C LYS A 237 15.28 4.88 -20.09
N ALA A 238 14.13 4.37 -19.62
CA ALA A 238 12.84 4.94 -20.01
C ALA A 238 12.62 6.32 -19.41
N LEU A 239 12.99 6.53 -18.15
CA LEU A 239 12.91 7.83 -17.48
C LEU A 239 13.84 8.87 -18.13
N ASP A 240 15.07 8.47 -18.47
CA ASP A 240 16.03 9.32 -19.19
C ASP A 240 15.47 9.78 -20.54
N ARG A 241 14.84 8.87 -21.29
CA ARG A 241 14.19 9.18 -22.57
C ARG A 241 13.07 10.21 -22.41
N GLU A 242 12.30 10.11 -21.33
CA GLU A 242 11.24 11.06 -21.01
C GLU A 242 11.76 12.34 -20.34
N GLY A 243 13.06 12.44 -20.04
CA GLY A 243 13.63 13.55 -19.29
C GLY A 243 13.05 13.66 -17.87
N ILE A 244 12.75 12.54 -17.23
CA ILE A 244 12.34 12.45 -15.82
C ILE A 244 13.57 12.09 -14.99
N GLY A 245 13.91 12.93 -14.03
CA GLY A 245 15.00 12.63 -13.08
C GLY A 245 14.60 11.56 -12.08
N TYR A 246 15.58 10.96 -11.42
CA TYR A 246 15.33 9.97 -10.38
C TYR A 246 16.36 10.04 -9.27
N GLU A 247 15.96 9.61 -8.10
CA GLU A 247 16.84 9.38 -6.96
C GLU A 247 16.78 7.92 -6.56
N LYS A 248 17.93 7.36 -6.17
CA LYS A 248 18.07 5.96 -5.77
C LYS A 248 18.36 5.88 -4.29
N THR A 249 17.57 5.10 -3.57
CA THR A 249 17.80 4.82 -2.16
C THR A 249 18.28 3.38 -1.97
N ALA A 250 18.68 3.05 -0.74
CA ALA A 250 18.76 1.66 -0.32
C ALA A 250 17.38 0.99 -0.42
N VAL A 251 17.35 -0.34 -0.42
CA VAL A 251 16.11 -1.13 -0.42
C VAL A 251 15.37 -0.94 0.90
N GLY A 252 14.08 -0.68 0.81
CA GLY A 252 13.19 -0.49 1.94
C GLY A 252 12.36 0.78 1.81
N ASP A 253 11.06 0.63 1.99
CA ASP A 253 10.06 1.68 1.93
C ASP A 253 10.39 2.90 2.83
N LYS A 254 11.00 2.67 3.99
CA LYS A 254 11.50 3.70 4.90
C LYS A 254 12.45 4.67 4.19
N TYR A 255 13.43 4.15 3.45
CA TYR A 255 14.43 4.99 2.77
C TYR A 255 13.82 5.77 1.60
N VAL A 256 12.85 5.16 0.90
CA VAL A 256 12.10 5.84 -0.16
C VAL A 256 11.33 7.02 0.42
N TYR A 257 10.56 6.78 1.49
CA TYR A 257 9.76 7.82 2.13
C TYR A 257 10.61 8.94 2.74
N GLU A 258 11.69 8.59 3.46
CA GLU A 258 12.63 9.57 4.01
C GLU A 258 13.23 10.48 2.93
N ASN A 259 13.63 9.89 1.79
CA ASN A 259 14.14 10.67 0.66
C ASN A 259 13.06 11.60 0.12
N MET A 260 11.84 11.09 -0.13
CA MET A 260 10.71 11.89 -0.60
C MET A 260 10.39 13.07 0.33
N SER A 261 10.38 12.82 1.65
CA SER A 261 10.13 13.83 2.67
C SER A 261 11.20 14.92 2.66
N LYS A 262 12.48 14.54 2.57
CA LYS A 262 13.63 15.48 2.55
C LYS A 262 13.71 16.32 1.28
N THR A 263 13.35 15.72 0.13
CA THR A 263 13.52 16.36 -1.19
C THR A 263 12.25 17.01 -1.72
N GLY A 264 11.10 16.68 -1.13
CA GLY A 264 9.80 17.14 -1.60
C GLY A 264 9.31 16.42 -2.87
N ASN A 265 9.95 15.32 -3.28
CA ASN A 265 9.48 14.50 -4.40
C ASN A 265 8.12 13.87 -4.05
N CYS A 266 7.23 13.78 -5.02
CA CYS A 266 5.83 13.42 -4.75
C CYS A 266 5.44 12.01 -5.20
N LEU A 267 6.33 11.31 -5.90
CA LEU A 267 6.16 9.92 -6.33
C LEU A 267 7.43 9.14 -6.04
N GLY A 268 7.28 8.01 -5.39
CA GLY A 268 8.38 7.08 -5.13
C GLY A 268 7.87 5.68 -4.87
N GLY A 269 8.78 4.71 -4.90
CA GLY A 269 8.40 3.33 -4.63
C GLY A 269 9.48 2.31 -5.00
N GLU A 270 9.06 1.06 -4.97
CA GLU A 270 9.90 -0.11 -5.16
C GLU A 270 9.32 -1.04 -6.24
N GLN A 271 10.18 -1.82 -6.88
CA GLN A 271 9.78 -2.84 -7.84
C GLN A 271 8.73 -3.83 -7.25
N SER A 272 8.77 -4.06 -5.95
CA SER A 272 7.80 -4.91 -5.22
C SER A 272 6.36 -4.40 -5.24
N GLY A 273 6.11 -3.18 -5.74
CA GLY A 273 4.79 -2.57 -5.82
C GLY A 273 4.41 -1.69 -4.63
N HIS A 274 5.33 -1.41 -3.70
CA HIS A 274 5.12 -0.41 -2.65
C HIS A 274 5.30 0.97 -3.25
N ILE A 275 4.20 1.63 -3.62
CA ILE A 275 4.20 2.93 -4.32
C ILE A 275 3.58 4.01 -3.43
N ILE A 276 4.29 5.11 -3.29
CA ILE A 276 3.91 6.26 -2.46
C ILE A 276 3.58 7.45 -3.35
N PHE A 277 2.37 7.94 -3.22
CA PHE A 277 1.93 9.23 -3.78
C PHE A 277 1.78 10.22 -2.61
N SER A 278 2.80 11.02 -2.32
CA SER A 278 2.86 11.84 -1.11
C SER A 278 1.75 12.88 -0.97
N LYS A 279 1.06 13.21 -2.07
CA LYS A 279 -0.17 14.03 -2.04
C LYS A 279 -1.31 13.36 -1.28
N TYR A 280 -1.34 12.02 -1.27
CA TYR A 280 -2.48 11.23 -0.81
C TYR A 280 -2.17 10.38 0.41
N ALA A 281 -0.95 9.86 0.52
CA ALA A 281 -0.55 8.94 1.58
C ALA A 281 0.91 9.16 2.01
N THR A 282 1.22 8.80 3.26
CA THR A 282 2.58 8.83 3.83
C THR A 282 3.27 7.47 3.79
N THR A 283 2.59 6.45 3.28
CA THR A 283 3.08 5.08 3.08
C THR A 283 2.62 4.55 1.73
N GLY A 284 3.12 3.41 1.30
CA GLY A 284 2.57 2.70 0.15
C GLY A 284 1.10 2.36 0.35
N ASP A 285 0.34 2.47 -0.73
CA ASP A 285 -1.08 2.19 -0.74
C ASP A 285 -1.45 1.47 -2.03
N GLY A 286 -1.66 0.16 -1.92
CA GLY A 286 -1.91 -0.68 -3.09
C GLY A 286 -3.23 -0.36 -3.77
N ILE A 287 -4.28 -0.04 -3.00
CA ILE A 287 -5.59 0.29 -3.58
C ILE A 287 -5.53 1.66 -4.25
N LEU A 288 -4.94 2.67 -3.62
CA LEU A 288 -4.69 3.97 -4.25
C LEU A 288 -3.87 3.81 -5.54
N THR A 289 -2.83 2.99 -5.52
CA THR A 289 -1.98 2.72 -6.68
C THR A 289 -2.80 2.16 -7.83
N SER A 290 -3.67 1.18 -7.57
CA SER A 290 -4.55 0.61 -8.59
C SER A 290 -5.53 1.65 -9.15
N LEU A 291 -6.07 2.56 -8.33
CA LEU A 291 -6.90 3.67 -8.80
C LEU A 291 -6.12 4.63 -9.70
N LYS A 292 -4.88 4.95 -9.37
CA LYS A 292 -4.03 5.83 -10.19
C LYS A 292 -3.69 5.21 -11.55
N ILE A 293 -3.44 3.91 -11.61
CA ILE A 293 -3.27 3.18 -12.87
C ILE A 293 -4.56 3.27 -13.71
N MET A 294 -5.72 3.02 -13.12
CA MET A 294 -7.01 3.15 -13.79
C MET A 294 -7.23 4.57 -14.35
N GLU A 295 -6.88 5.60 -13.58
CA GLU A 295 -6.96 6.99 -14.05
C GLU A 295 -6.11 7.22 -15.31
N VAL A 296 -4.85 6.73 -15.31
CA VAL A 296 -3.96 6.87 -16.48
C VAL A 296 -4.52 6.14 -17.69
N MET A 297 -4.97 4.89 -17.53
CA MET A 297 -5.57 4.12 -18.63
C MET A 297 -6.77 4.84 -19.25
N LEU A 298 -7.64 5.40 -18.43
CA LEU A 298 -8.85 6.10 -18.88
C LEU A 298 -8.55 7.45 -19.54
N GLU A 299 -7.61 8.23 -18.99
CA GLU A 299 -7.20 9.52 -19.56
C GLU A 299 -6.51 9.35 -20.90
N LYS A 300 -5.58 8.39 -20.97
CA LYS A 300 -4.85 8.09 -22.21
C LYS A 300 -5.69 7.34 -23.23
N LYS A 301 -6.79 6.71 -22.80
CA LYS A 301 -7.61 5.77 -23.60
C LYS A 301 -6.77 4.63 -24.16
N GLU A 302 -5.80 4.16 -23.37
CA GLU A 302 -4.86 3.11 -23.73
C GLU A 302 -5.03 1.91 -22.80
N THR A 303 -4.64 0.73 -23.27
CA THR A 303 -4.58 -0.47 -22.43
C THR A 303 -3.33 -0.42 -21.55
N LEU A 304 -3.35 -1.18 -20.44
CA LEU A 304 -2.21 -1.24 -19.54
C LEU A 304 -0.97 -1.81 -20.23
N GLY A 305 -1.16 -2.84 -21.07
CA GLY A 305 -0.06 -3.44 -21.85
C GLY A 305 0.58 -2.45 -22.81
N LYS A 306 -0.22 -1.56 -23.42
CA LYS A 306 0.32 -0.51 -24.29
C LYS A 306 1.16 0.50 -23.49
N LEU A 307 0.67 0.96 -22.35
CA LEU A 307 1.40 1.88 -21.48
C LEU A 307 2.70 1.27 -20.96
N ALA A 308 2.68 0.01 -20.54
CA ALA A 308 3.85 -0.71 -20.04
C ALA A 308 4.88 -1.02 -21.13
N SER A 309 4.47 -1.17 -22.40
CA SER A 309 5.36 -1.51 -23.52
C SER A 309 6.41 -0.45 -23.84
N GLU A 310 6.27 0.74 -23.28
CA GLU A 310 7.25 1.80 -23.43
C GLU A 310 8.54 1.56 -22.62
N VAL A 311 8.52 0.63 -21.67
CA VAL A 311 9.69 0.23 -20.87
C VAL A 311 10.17 -1.16 -21.31
N THR A 312 11.42 -1.26 -21.69
CA THR A 312 12.06 -2.56 -21.98
C THR A 312 12.71 -3.08 -20.70
N ILE A 313 12.15 -4.12 -20.11
CA ILE A 313 12.76 -4.78 -18.94
C ILE A 313 14.02 -5.51 -19.38
N LEU A 314 15.12 -5.23 -18.71
CA LEU A 314 16.42 -5.83 -18.97
C LEU A 314 16.70 -6.99 -17.99
N PRO A 315 17.47 -8.01 -18.42
CA PRO A 315 17.89 -9.08 -17.51
C PRO A 315 18.60 -8.52 -16.28
N GLN A 316 18.21 -9.02 -15.12
CA GLN A 316 18.74 -8.59 -13.82
C GLN A 316 19.28 -9.80 -13.06
N LEU A 317 20.51 -9.69 -12.55
CA LEU A 317 21.13 -10.71 -11.73
C LEU A 317 21.42 -10.12 -10.34
N LEU A 318 20.89 -10.78 -9.33
CA LEU A 318 21.29 -10.55 -7.94
C LEU A 318 22.55 -11.40 -7.66
N LYS A 319 23.61 -10.76 -7.20
CA LYS A 319 24.82 -11.42 -6.73
C LYS A 319 24.90 -11.33 -5.20
#